data_f3ada79dde052bf76b5d90fd1f3180c3
#
_entry.id   f3ada79dde052bf76b5d90fd1f3180c3
#
_cell.length_a   1.000
_cell.length_b   1.000
_cell.length_c   1.000
_cell.angle_alpha   90.00
_cell.angle_beta   90.00
_cell.angle_gamma   90.00
#
_symmetry.space_group_name_H-M   'P 1'
#
loop_
_entity.id
_entity.type
_entity.pdbx_description
1 polymer ?
#
loop_
_entity_poly.entity_id
_entity_poly.type
_entity_poly.pdbx_seq_one_letter_code
_entity_poly.pdbx_strand_id
1 'polypeptide(L)'
;MFVPAILVLAAATLAGWLAAGSTGEQAFSAALAVLIIPCPCAMGLATPAALVVASGRGAQLGIFIKGYQALESSRSVDTVVLDKTGTVTTGVMAVTGVVQAAGTCRAGLLRFAGAVEQASEHAVAAAVTATARGELGPLPHADGFTALPGLGARGVVDGHDVIVGREKIFRDGGLAIPAGVSEQCAAWERAGRTVVLAGWDGQARGAIAVADTVKPSATAAAVALRGLGLRTILLTGDNQATADAVAAEAGIGEVIAGAMPRRQGGGDRRPAGAGAVGGHGW
;
A
#
# COMPACT_ATOMS: atom_id res chain seq x y z
N MET A 1 19.85 -12.12 -39.49
CA MET A 1 20.85 -12.02 -40.60
C MET A 1 22.25 -12.53 -40.22
N PHE A 2 22.62 -12.67 -38.97
CA PHE A 2 23.94 -13.09 -38.47
C PHE A 2 24.33 -14.54 -38.91
N VAL A 3 23.45 -15.51 -38.65
CA VAL A 3 23.72 -16.92 -38.97
C VAL A 3 23.98 -17.20 -40.46
N PRO A 4 23.13 -16.69 -41.38
CA PRO A 4 23.37 -16.85 -42.81
C PRO A 4 24.73 -16.26 -43.25
N ALA A 5 25.12 -15.10 -42.70
CA ALA A 5 26.40 -14.47 -43.04
C ALA A 5 27.59 -15.31 -42.60
N ILE A 6 27.56 -15.93 -41.44
CA ILE A 6 28.62 -16.82 -40.94
C ILE A 6 28.73 -18.09 -41.79
N LEU A 7 27.60 -18.68 -42.19
CA LEU A 7 27.59 -19.86 -43.06
C LEU A 7 28.21 -19.56 -44.40
N VAL A 8 27.87 -18.40 -45.01
CA VAL A 8 28.49 -17.98 -46.28
C VAL A 8 29.98 -17.74 -46.09
N LEU A 9 30.40 -17.09 -45.00
CA LEU A 9 31.82 -16.84 -44.72
C LEU A 9 32.59 -18.15 -44.50
N ALA A 10 32.03 -19.12 -43.81
CA ALA A 10 32.65 -20.44 -43.61
C ALA A 10 32.78 -21.21 -44.90
N ALA A 11 31.77 -21.20 -45.78
CA ALA A 11 31.82 -21.82 -47.09
C ALA A 11 32.86 -21.13 -47.99
N ALA A 12 32.94 -19.80 -47.97
CA ALA A 12 33.95 -19.05 -48.71
C ALA A 12 35.37 -19.34 -48.20
N THR A 13 35.54 -19.48 -46.87
CA THR A 13 36.82 -19.86 -46.27
C THR A 13 37.24 -21.25 -46.72
N LEU A 14 36.36 -22.25 -46.70
CA LEU A 14 36.59 -23.60 -47.16
C LEU A 14 37.05 -23.60 -48.61
N ALA A 15 36.28 -22.95 -49.49
CA ALA A 15 36.59 -22.87 -50.92
C ALA A 15 37.92 -22.15 -51.18
N GLY A 16 38.21 -21.05 -50.49
CA GLY A 16 39.46 -20.30 -50.64
C GLY A 16 40.71 -21.12 -50.26
N TRP A 17 40.65 -21.87 -49.16
CA TRP A 17 41.74 -22.72 -48.73
C TRP A 17 41.97 -23.88 -49.68
N LEU A 18 40.94 -24.51 -50.24
CA LEU A 18 41.03 -25.53 -51.25
C LEU A 18 41.62 -25.00 -52.54
N ALA A 19 41.21 -23.83 -53.01
CA ALA A 19 41.71 -23.16 -54.19
C ALA A 19 43.20 -22.75 -54.06
N ALA A 20 43.64 -22.47 -52.84
CA ALA A 20 45.03 -22.15 -52.49
C ALA A 20 45.96 -23.41 -52.47
N GLY A 21 45.40 -24.60 -52.71
CA GLY A 21 46.15 -25.84 -52.73
C GLY A 21 46.42 -26.49 -51.37
N SER A 22 45.71 -26.07 -50.34
CA SER A 22 45.79 -26.62 -48.98
C SER A 22 45.12 -28.01 -48.90
N THR A 23 45.55 -28.81 -47.94
CA THR A 23 44.92 -30.12 -47.71
C THR A 23 43.48 -29.96 -47.25
N GLY A 24 42.59 -30.92 -47.58
CA GLY A 24 41.19 -30.89 -47.20
C GLY A 24 40.98 -30.76 -45.67
N GLU A 25 41.88 -31.31 -44.88
CA GLU A 25 41.87 -31.22 -43.42
C GLU A 25 42.10 -29.77 -42.91
N GLN A 26 43.10 -29.09 -43.52
CA GLN A 26 43.37 -27.67 -43.18
C GLN A 26 42.25 -26.76 -43.58
N ALA A 27 41.65 -26.92 -44.76
CA ALA A 27 40.54 -26.16 -45.26
C ALA A 27 39.30 -26.36 -44.39
N PHE A 28 38.99 -27.59 -43.98
CA PHE A 28 37.89 -27.91 -43.10
C PHE A 28 38.09 -27.36 -41.70
N SER A 29 39.28 -27.46 -41.14
CA SER A 29 39.60 -26.89 -39.81
C SER A 29 39.47 -25.39 -39.79
N ALA A 30 39.91 -24.68 -40.85
CA ALA A 30 39.74 -23.24 -40.97
C ALA A 30 38.24 -22.82 -41.04
N ALA A 31 37.45 -23.57 -41.82
CA ALA A 31 36.02 -23.32 -41.93
C ALA A 31 35.26 -23.57 -40.60
N LEU A 32 35.64 -24.63 -39.87
CA LEU A 32 35.11 -24.90 -38.54
C LEU A 32 35.44 -23.78 -37.55
N ALA A 33 36.66 -23.26 -37.57
CA ALA A 33 37.04 -22.13 -36.72
C ALA A 33 36.20 -20.91 -36.98
N VAL A 34 35.87 -20.60 -38.22
CA VAL A 34 34.97 -19.49 -38.60
C VAL A 34 33.53 -19.71 -38.07
N LEU A 35 33.09 -20.96 -37.94
CA LEU A 35 31.75 -21.25 -37.36
C LEU A 35 31.75 -21.18 -35.83
N ILE A 36 32.83 -21.59 -35.18
CA ILE A 36 32.90 -21.70 -33.71
C ILE A 36 33.19 -20.34 -33.05
N ILE A 37 34.16 -19.58 -33.59
CA ILE A 37 34.62 -18.31 -32.98
C ILE A 37 33.50 -17.27 -32.79
N PRO A 38 32.61 -17.03 -33.76
CA PRO A 38 31.54 -16.08 -33.62
C PRO A 38 30.37 -16.56 -32.75
N CYS A 39 30.40 -17.80 -32.23
CA CYS A 39 29.35 -18.32 -31.39
C CYS A 39 29.28 -17.52 -30.07
N PRO A 40 28.21 -16.79 -29.76
CA PRO A 40 28.12 -16.01 -28.54
C PRO A 40 27.73 -16.86 -27.30
N CYS A 41 28.31 -18.10 -27.21
CA CYS A 41 27.94 -19.06 -26.18
C CYS A 41 28.12 -18.49 -24.76
N ALA A 42 29.19 -17.73 -24.52
CA ALA A 42 29.43 -17.08 -23.24
C ALA A 42 28.35 -16.01 -22.95
N MET A 43 27.88 -15.28 -23.96
CA MET A 43 26.83 -14.27 -23.82
C MET A 43 25.45 -14.91 -23.58
N GLY A 44 25.19 -16.08 -24.16
CA GLY A 44 23.99 -16.88 -23.94
C GLY A 44 23.87 -17.43 -22.50
N LEU A 45 25.02 -17.69 -21.84
CA LEU A 45 25.06 -18.16 -20.45
C LEU A 45 25.09 -17.01 -19.43
N ALA A 46 25.52 -15.81 -19.81
CA ALA A 46 25.65 -14.67 -18.90
C ALA A 46 24.31 -14.24 -18.33
N THR A 47 23.27 -14.17 -19.16
CA THR A 47 21.92 -13.76 -18.71
C THR A 47 21.30 -14.76 -17.75
N PRO A 48 21.25 -16.09 -18.00
CA PRO A 48 20.77 -17.05 -17.00
C PRO A 48 21.57 -17.06 -15.71
N ALA A 49 22.89 -16.93 -15.77
CA ALA A 49 23.74 -16.88 -14.59
C ALA A 49 23.46 -15.64 -13.73
N ALA A 50 23.35 -14.47 -14.36
CA ALA A 50 22.98 -13.23 -13.68
C ALA A 50 21.60 -13.32 -13.02
N LEU A 51 20.63 -13.96 -13.70
CA LEU A 51 19.29 -14.19 -13.17
C LEU A 51 19.31 -15.09 -11.92
N VAL A 52 20.07 -16.19 -11.96
CA VAL A 52 20.19 -17.09 -10.79
C VAL A 52 20.77 -16.34 -9.59
N VAL A 53 21.84 -15.56 -9.79
CA VAL A 53 22.44 -14.76 -8.72
C VAL A 53 21.48 -13.70 -8.21
N ALA A 54 20.80 -12.97 -9.10
CA ALA A 54 19.82 -11.95 -8.72
C ALA A 54 18.63 -12.54 -7.96
N SER A 55 18.10 -13.68 -8.42
CA SER A 55 17.00 -14.39 -7.74
C SER A 55 17.42 -14.93 -6.38
N GLY A 56 18.63 -15.49 -6.26
CA GLY A 56 19.19 -15.95 -4.99
C GLY A 56 19.36 -14.80 -4.00
N ARG A 57 19.89 -13.67 -4.46
CA ARG A 57 20.01 -12.49 -3.60
C ARG A 57 18.66 -11.88 -3.24
N GLY A 58 17.72 -11.83 -4.19
CA GLY A 58 16.34 -11.40 -3.96
C GLY A 58 15.67 -12.24 -2.88
N ALA A 59 15.78 -13.58 -2.97
CA ALA A 59 15.19 -14.48 -1.98
C ALA A 59 15.76 -14.27 -0.56
N GLN A 60 17.05 -13.98 -0.42
CA GLN A 60 17.66 -13.63 0.88
C GLN A 60 17.08 -12.33 1.48
N LEU A 61 16.59 -11.43 0.63
CA LEU A 61 15.93 -10.17 1.02
C LEU A 61 14.41 -10.30 1.13
N GLY A 62 13.85 -11.51 0.99
CA GLY A 62 12.41 -11.74 0.98
C GLY A 62 11.71 -11.36 -0.33
N ILE A 63 12.46 -11.12 -1.41
CA ILE A 63 11.92 -10.75 -2.73
C ILE A 63 11.93 -11.97 -3.63
N PHE A 64 10.76 -12.46 -4.02
CA PHE A 64 10.62 -13.60 -4.92
C PHE A 64 10.39 -13.13 -6.36
N ILE A 65 11.34 -13.47 -7.24
CA ILE A 65 11.28 -13.14 -8.68
C ILE A 65 10.60 -14.29 -9.41
N LYS A 66 9.40 -14.05 -9.96
CA LYS A 66 8.61 -15.05 -10.68
C LYS A 66 8.99 -15.09 -12.16
N GLY A 67 10.16 -15.67 -12.45
CA GLY A 67 10.63 -15.92 -13.81
C GLY A 67 11.36 -14.74 -14.48
N TYR A 68 12.01 -15.04 -15.60
CA TYR A 68 12.80 -14.08 -16.40
C TYR A 68 11.95 -12.93 -16.95
N GLN A 69 10.73 -13.25 -17.40
CA GLN A 69 9.82 -12.26 -18.00
C GLN A 69 9.43 -11.14 -17.03
N ALA A 70 9.32 -11.44 -15.72
CA ALA A 70 9.04 -10.44 -14.70
C ALA A 70 10.16 -9.40 -14.60
N LEU A 71 11.42 -9.82 -14.69
CA LEU A 71 12.58 -8.90 -14.69
C LEU A 71 12.67 -8.10 -15.99
N GLU A 72 12.40 -8.72 -17.12
CA GLU A 72 12.44 -8.04 -18.40
C GLU A 72 11.34 -6.98 -18.53
N SER A 73 10.10 -7.31 -18.13
CA SER A 73 8.99 -6.36 -18.14
C SER A 73 9.16 -5.23 -17.12
N SER A 74 9.87 -5.47 -16.00
CA SER A 74 10.15 -4.42 -15.02
C SER A 74 10.98 -3.25 -15.58
N ARG A 75 11.78 -3.48 -16.63
CA ARG A 75 12.57 -2.43 -17.29
C ARG A 75 11.72 -1.39 -18.04
N SER A 76 10.51 -1.75 -18.42
CA SER A 76 9.58 -0.87 -19.13
C SER A 76 8.55 -0.18 -18.21
N VAL A 77 8.63 -0.42 -16.89
CA VAL A 77 7.77 0.23 -15.91
C VAL A 77 8.20 1.69 -15.78
N ASP A 78 7.25 2.58 -15.98
CA ASP A 78 7.40 4.03 -15.80
C ASP A 78 6.53 4.56 -14.64
N THR A 79 5.55 3.76 -14.21
CA THR A 79 4.54 4.15 -13.22
C THR A 79 4.32 3.03 -12.21
N VAL A 80 4.33 3.38 -10.93
CA VAL A 80 4.03 2.48 -9.81
C VAL A 80 2.73 2.93 -9.15
N VAL A 81 1.74 2.04 -9.14
CA VAL A 81 0.48 2.26 -8.42
C VAL A 81 0.58 1.61 -7.05
N LEU A 82 0.42 2.43 -6.02
CA LEU A 82 0.52 2.03 -4.62
C LEU A 82 -0.89 1.97 -4.03
N ASP A 83 -1.29 0.82 -3.51
CA ASP A 83 -2.50 0.72 -2.70
C ASP A 83 -2.31 1.44 -1.36
N LYS A 84 -3.37 2.06 -0.85
CA LYS A 84 -3.31 2.78 0.43
C LYS A 84 -3.18 1.81 1.60
N THR A 85 -4.19 0.95 1.77
CA THR A 85 -4.40 0.21 3.01
C THR A 85 -3.44 -0.98 3.14
N GLY A 86 -2.63 -1.00 4.20
CA GLY A 86 -1.65 -2.06 4.44
C GLY A 86 -0.38 -1.96 3.57
N THR A 87 -0.35 -1.13 2.51
CA THR A 87 0.82 -0.88 1.66
C THR A 87 1.51 0.43 2.02
N VAL A 88 0.87 1.55 1.75
CA VAL A 88 1.36 2.89 2.14
C VAL A 88 1.13 3.14 3.62
N THR A 89 -0.01 2.68 4.14
CA THR A 89 -0.38 2.75 5.56
C THR A 89 -0.15 1.42 6.26
N THR A 90 -0.21 1.44 7.58
CA THR A 90 -0.02 0.23 8.40
C THR A 90 -1.18 -0.76 8.29
N GLY A 91 -2.35 -0.31 7.84
CA GLY A 91 -3.61 -1.05 7.88
C GLY A 91 -4.22 -1.11 9.29
N VAL A 92 -3.59 -0.44 10.25
CA VAL A 92 -4.03 -0.38 11.64
C VAL A 92 -4.47 1.04 11.97
N MET A 93 -5.71 1.17 12.45
CA MET A 93 -6.24 2.45 12.91
C MET A 93 -5.53 2.88 14.20
N ALA A 94 -5.21 4.16 14.31
CA ALA A 94 -4.64 4.76 15.52
C ALA A 94 -5.34 6.07 15.85
N VAL A 95 -5.38 6.44 17.14
CA VAL A 95 -5.89 7.75 17.58
C VAL A 95 -4.87 8.82 17.18
N THR A 96 -5.33 9.77 16.35
CA THR A 96 -4.49 10.85 15.80
C THR A 96 -4.86 12.24 16.38
N GLY A 97 -5.92 12.31 17.18
CA GLY A 97 -6.33 13.53 17.83
C GLY A 97 -7.42 13.29 18.88
N VAL A 98 -7.40 14.09 19.94
CA VAL A 98 -8.43 14.08 20.99
C VAL A 98 -8.74 15.52 21.35
N VAL A 99 -10.00 15.90 21.31
CA VAL A 99 -10.52 17.21 21.76
C VAL A 99 -11.51 17.01 22.87
N GLN A 100 -11.40 17.82 23.92
CA GLN A 100 -12.27 17.75 25.09
C GLN A 100 -13.20 18.97 25.16
N ALA A 101 -14.41 18.74 25.63
CA ALA A 101 -15.29 19.82 26.05
C ALA A 101 -14.80 20.46 27.37
N ALA A 102 -15.22 21.70 27.63
CA ALA A 102 -14.89 22.38 28.88
C ALA A 102 -15.32 21.53 30.11
N GLY A 103 -14.44 21.42 31.08
CA GLY A 103 -14.66 20.60 32.27
C GLY A 103 -14.39 19.11 32.11
N THR A 104 -13.95 18.66 30.93
CA THR A 104 -13.55 17.27 30.70
C THR A 104 -12.03 17.19 30.50
N CYS A 105 -11.35 16.26 31.16
CA CYS A 105 -9.94 15.99 30.93
C CYS A 105 -9.75 14.86 29.90
N ARG A 106 -8.60 14.86 29.21
CA ARG A 106 -8.24 13.83 28.23
C ARG A 106 -8.31 12.42 28.81
N ALA A 107 -7.79 12.23 30.00
CA ALA A 107 -7.80 10.94 30.68
C ALA A 107 -9.21 10.43 30.94
N GLY A 108 -10.12 11.29 31.40
CA GLY A 108 -11.53 10.96 31.61
C GLY A 108 -12.23 10.57 30.30
N LEU A 109 -12.02 11.36 29.24
CA LEU A 109 -12.61 11.07 27.94
C LEU A 109 -12.15 9.71 27.39
N LEU A 110 -10.84 9.44 27.42
CA LEU A 110 -10.27 8.17 26.97
C LEU A 110 -10.71 7.00 27.85
N ARG A 111 -10.82 7.20 29.17
CA ARG A 111 -11.25 6.17 30.11
C ARG A 111 -12.66 5.71 29.82
N PHE A 112 -13.61 6.62 29.68
CA PHE A 112 -15.02 6.30 29.42
C PHE A 112 -15.22 5.77 27.98
N ALA A 113 -14.62 6.40 26.98
CA ALA A 113 -14.70 5.93 25.60
C ALA A 113 -14.06 4.55 25.44
N GLY A 114 -12.86 4.35 25.98
CA GLY A 114 -12.14 3.08 25.93
C GLY A 114 -12.85 1.95 26.67
N ALA A 115 -13.53 2.26 27.78
CA ALA A 115 -14.30 1.28 28.55
C ALA A 115 -15.51 0.73 27.74
N VAL A 116 -16.21 1.58 27.01
CA VAL A 116 -17.32 1.14 26.13
C VAL A 116 -16.75 0.40 24.91
N GLU A 117 -15.74 0.96 24.28
CA GLU A 117 -15.19 0.43 23.01
C GLU A 117 -14.44 -0.89 23.19
N GLN A 118 -13.96 -1.24 24.40
CA GLN A 118 -13.29 -2.53 24.63
C GLN A 118 -14.18 -3.76 24.38
N ALA A 119 -15.51 -3.57 24.37
CA ALA A 119 -16.48 -4.61 24.05
C ALA A 119 -16.86 -4.67 22.55
N SER A 120 -16.31 -3.78 21.75
CA SER A 120 -16.58 -3.66 20.31
C SER A 120 -15.42 -4.27 19.47
N GLU A 121 -15.75 -4.99 18.40
CA GLU A 121 -14.78 -5.57 17.46
C GLU A 121 -14.39 -4.62 16.32
N HIS A 122 -14.89 -3.41 16.30
CA HIS A 122 -14.65 -2.46 15.21
C HIS A 122 -13.22 -1.89 15.27
N ALA A 123 -12.58 -1.67 14.10
CA ALA A 123 -11.20 -1.17 14.03
C ALA A 123 -10.98 0.18 14.76
N VAL A 124 -11.99 1.07 14.72
CA VAL A 124 -11.98 2.34 15.46
C VAL A 124 -11.99 2.09 16.96
N ALA A 125 -12.82 1.17 17.42
CA ALA A 125 -12.92 0.77 18.82
C ALA A 125 -11.59 0.18 19.33
N ALA A 126 -10.97 -0.69 18.55
CA ALA A 126 -9.65 -1.23 18.87
C ALA A 126 -8.58 -0.13 19.04
N ALA A 127 -8.58 0.89 18.16
CA ALA A 127 -7.68 2.04 18.24
C ALA A 127 -7.90 2.87 19.50
N VAL A 128 -9.16 3.19 19.82
CA VAL A 128 -9.53 3.96 21.03
C VAL A 128 -9.13 3.18 22.29
N THR A 129 -9.47 1.90 22.36
CA THR A 129 -9.15 1.01 23.49
C THR A 129 -7.64 0.86 23.68
N ALA A 130 -6.88 0.65 22.59
CA ALA A 130 -5.43 0.53 22.65
C ALA A 130 -4.77 1.81 23.19
N THR A 131 -5.21 2.97 22.72
CA THR A 131 -4.71 4.26 23.21
C THR A 131 -5.06 4.48 24.67
N ALA A 132 -6.33 4.24 25.04
CA ALA A 132 -6.77 4.39 26.42
C ALA A 132 -6.01 3.48 27.39
N ARG A 133 -5.79 2.22 27.03
CA ARG A 133 -4.98 1.27 27.83
C ARG A 133 -3.51 1.66 27.89
N GLY A 134 -2.95 2.16 26.81
CA GLY A 134 -1.56 2.63 26.77
C GLY A 134 -1.31 3.82 27.69
N GLU A 135 -2.25 4.76 27.76
CA GLU A 135 -2.13 5.97 28.57
C GLU A 135 -2.55 5.77 30.05
N LEU A 136 -3.54 4.91 30.31
CA LEU A 136 -4.22 4.84 31.61
C LEU A 136 -4.06 3.48 32.32
N GLY A 137 -3.56 2.46 31.62
CA GLY A 137 -3.55 1.11 32.12
C GLY A 137 -4.89 0.38 31.98
N PRO A 138 -5.26 -0.50 32.91
CA PRO A 138 -6.52 -1.23 32.85
C PRO A 138 -7.74 -0.30 32.86
N LEU A 139 -8.69 -0.58 31.96
CA LEU A 139 -9.93 0.19 31.83
C LEU A 139 -11.06 -0.45 32.67
N PRO A 140 -12.01 0.34 33.19
CA PRO A 140 -13.19 -0.20 33.85
C PRO A 140 -14.04 -1.02 32.88
N HIS A 141 -14.87 -1.89 33.43
CA HIS A 141 -15.85 -2.63 32.66
C HIS A 141 -17.04 -1.74 32.30
N ALA A 142 -17.60 -1.90 31.11
CA ALA A 142 -18.85 -1.26 30.72
C ALA A 142 -19.99 -2.28 30.88
N ASP A 143 -20.93 -1.97 31.74
CA ASP A 143 -22.14 -2.77 31.93
C ASP A 143 -23.17 -2.45 30.84
N GLY A 144 -24.01 -3.43 30.47
CA GLY A 144 -25.09 -3.24 29.51
C GLY A 144 -24.65 -2.77 28.13
N PHE A 145 -23.46 -3.21 27.68
CA PHE A 145 -22.95 -2.85 26.35
C PHE A 145 -23.96 -3.15 25.25
N THR A 146 -24.20 -2.15 24.39
CA THR A 146 -25.08 -2.26 23.23
C THR A 146 -24.41 -1.64 22.03
N ALA A 147 -24.15 -2.46 21.01
CA ALA A 147 -23.68 -1.98 19.70
C ALA A 147 -24.85 -1.34 18.96
N LEU A 148 -24.63 -0.15 18.38
CA LEU A 148 -25.58 0.58 17.55
C LEU A 148 -25.07 0.56 16.09
N PRO A 149 -25.57 -0.36 15.25
CA PRO A 149 -25.02 -0.62 13.93
C PRO A 149 -24.88 0.64 13.08
N GLY A 150 -23.63 0.93 12.62
CA GLY A 150 -23.31 2.09 11.80
C GLY A 150 -23.27 3.43 12.53
N LEU A 151 -23.64 3.49 13.82
CA LEU A 151 -23.72 4.71 14.62
C LEU A 151 -22.69 4.74 15.76
N GLY A 152 -22.43 3.63 16.44
CA GLY A 152 -21.51 3.59 17.57
C GLY A 152 -21.88 2.53 18.60
N ALA A 153 -21.60 2.80 19.87
CA ALA A 153 -21.87 1.91 21.00
C ALA A 153 -22.31 2.69 22.25
N ARG A 154 -22.94 2.00 23.17
CA ARG A 154 -23.42 2.53 24.46
C ARG A 154 -23.16 1.51 25.57
N GLY A 155 -22.90 1.99 26.76
CA GLY A 155 -22.74 1.18 27.96
C GLY A 155 -22.69 2.03 29.21
N VAL A 156 -22.84 1.41 30.37
CA VAL A 156 -22.76 2.10 31.67
C VAL A 156 -21.35 1.90 32.24
N VAL A 157 -20.65 3.00 32.53
CA VAL A 157 -19.30 3.01 33.10
C VAL A 157 -19.30 3.87 34.35
N ASP A 158 -18.94 3.29 35.49
CA ASP A 158 -18.94 3.97 36.80
C ASP A 158 -20.26 4.69 37.13
N GLY A 159 -21.40 4.12 36.71
CA GLY A 159 -22.73 4.68 36.91
C GLY A 159 -23.17 5.73 35.89
N HIS A 160 -22.32 6.11 34.94
CA HIS A 160 -22.65 7.02 33.83
C HIS A 160 -23.06 6.24 32.59
N ASP A 161 -24.13 6.68 31.95
CA ASP A 161 -24.57 6.16 30.65
C ASP A 161 -23.74 6.81 29.56
N VAL A 162 -22.78 6.06 29.06
CA VAL A 162 -21.76 6.52 28.09
C VAL A 162 -22.14 6.09 26.67
N ILE A 163 -22.11 7.05 25.76
CA ILE A 163 -22.33 6.85 24.32
C ILE A 163 -21.04 7.21 23.59
N VAL A 164 -20.58 6.32 22.71
CA VAL A 164 -19.46 6.56 21.81
C VAL A 164 -19.92 6.31 20.39
N GLY A 165 -19.71 7.28 19.47
CA GLY A 165 -20.15 7.08 18.11
C GLY A 165 -20.10 8.33 17.23
N ARG A 166 -20.75 8.23 16.07
CA ARG A 166 -20.82 9.32 15.10
C ARG A 166 -21.69 10.47 15.62
N GLU A 167 -21.44 11.68 15.13
CA GLU A 167 -22.19 12.89 15.47
C GLU A 167 -23.71 12.69 15.34
N LYS A 168 -24.14 11.90 14.37
CA LYS A 168 -25.56 11.60 14.13
C LYS A 168 -26.28 11.05 15.38
N ILE A 169 -25.64 10.15 16.14
CA ILE A 169 -26.28 9.55 17.33
C ILE A 169 -26.51 10.60 18.43
N PHE A 170 -25.61 11.59 18.54
CA PHE A 170 -25.76 12.70 19.51
C PHE A 170 -26.86 13.64 19.09
N ARG A 171 -26.95 13.99 17.81
CA ARG A 171 -28.04 14.86 17.30
C ARG A 171 -29.41 14.21 17.41
N ASP A 172 -29.52 12.94 16.98
CA ASP A 172 -30.79 12.20 17.04
C ASP A 172 -31.26 11.98 18.49
N GLY A 173 -30.31 11.82 19.43
CA GLY A 173 -30.56 11.68 20.86
C GLY A 173 -30.77 13.02 21.60
N GLY A 174 -30.72 14.16 20.92
CA GLY A 174 -30.87 15.49 21.54
C GLY A 174 -29.73 15.86 22.49
N LEU A 175 -28.56 15.21 22.38
CA LEU A 175 -27.39 15.47 23.21
C LEU A 175 -26.67 16.73 22.71
N ALA A 176 -26.35 17.65 23.62
CA ALA A 176 -25.65 18.87 23.26
C ALA A 176 -24.21 18.59 22.85
N ILE A 177 -23.79 19.15 21.71
CA ILE A 177 -22.41 19.09 21.24
C ILE A 177 -21.81 20.50 21.35
N PRO A 178 -20.78 20.73 22.21
CA PRO A 178 -20.16 22.04 22.34
C PRO A 178 -19.55 22.52 21.02
N ALA A 179 -19.70 23.81 20.70
CA ALA A 179 -19.27 24.38 19.41
C ALA A 179 -17.81 24.08 19.07
N GLY A 180 -16.90 24.27 20.03
CA GLY A 180 -15.47 23.97 19.80
C GLY A 180 -15.16 22.50 19.51
N VAL A 181 -15.96 21.56 20.03
CA VAL A 181 -15.86 20.14 19.70
C VAL A 181 -16.35 19.90 18.27
N SER A 182 -17.51 20.46 17.91
CA SER A 182 -18.09 20.33 16.56
C SER A 182 -17.18 20.91 15.47
N GLU A 183 -16.61 22.09 15.70
CA GLU A 183 -15.66 22.73 14.78
C GLU A 183 -14.41 21.85 14.54
N GLN A 184 -13.87 21.28 15.61
CA GLN A 184 -12.71 20.41 15.52
C GLN A 184 -13.05 19.09 14.82
N CYS A 185 -14.23 18.50 15.06
CA CYS A 185 -14.71 17.34 14.34
C CYS A 185 -14.75 17.60 12.83
N ALA A 186 -15.38 18.71 12.42
CA ALA A 186 -15.46 19.11 11.02
C ALA A 186 -14.08 19.35 10.39
N ALA A 187 -13.12 19.87 11.14
CA ALA A 187 -11.75 20.05 10.67
C ALA A 187 -11.06 18.70 10.43
N TRP A 188 -11.22 17.75 11.35
CA TRP A 188 -10.66 16.40 11.21
C TRP A 188 -11.30 15.59 10.08
N GLU A 189 -12.63 15.68 9.91
CA GLU A 189 -13.33 15.02 8.81
C GLU A 189 -12.91 15.58 7.45
N ARG A 190 -12.70 16.90 7.34
CA ARG A 190 -12.13 17.51 6.13
C ARG A 190 -10.70 17.05 5.85
N ALA A 191 -9.93 16.75 6.90
CA ALA A 191 -8.60 16.15 6.78
C ALA A 191 -8.64 14.62 6.57
N GLY A 192 -9.82 14.03 6.32
CA GLY A 192 -10.00 12.62 6.00
C GLY A 192 -9.88 11.67 7.19
N ARG A 193 -9.99 12.17 8.43
CA ARG A 193 -9.95 11.33 9.63
C ARG A 193 -11.36 10.82 9.96
N THR A 194 -11.43 9.64 10.52
CA THR A 194 -12.68 9.15 11.13
C THR A 194 -12.83 9.75 12.51
N VAL A 195 -13.98 10.34 12.80
CA VAL A 195 -14.25 11.00 14.09
C VAL A 195 -15.35 10.26 14.84
N VAL A 196 -15.12 10.01 16.12
CA VAL A 196 -16.12 9.52 17.05
C VAL A 196 -16.20 10.48 18.23
N LEU A 197 -17.43 10.82 18.63
CA LEU A 197 -17.70 11.57 19.85
C LEU A 197 -17.89 10.61 21.01
N ALA A 198 -17.52 11.03 22.20
CA ALA A 198 -17.90 10.36 23.43
C ALA A 198 -18.64 11.33 24.33
N GLY A 199 -19.71 10.86 24.97
CA GLY A 199 -20.54 11.68 25.83
C GLY A 199 -21.24 10.87 26.91
N TRP A 200 -21.62 11.58 27.98
CA TRP A 200 -22.40 11.10 29.12
C TRP A 200 -23.08 12.25 29.80
N ASP A 201 -24.09 11.95 30.62
CA ASP A 201 -24.89 12.95 31.34
C ASP A 201 -25.51 14.02 30.41
N GLY A 202 -26.09 13.58 29.29
CA GLY A 202 -26.84 14.43 28.37
C GLY A 202 -26.04 15.30 27.41
N GLN A 203 -24.70 15.21 27.36
CA GLN A 203 -23.92 16.01 26.43
C GLN A 203 -22.67 15.28 25.92
N ALA A 204 -22.16 15.69 24.75
CA ALA A 204 -20.85 15.28 24.27
C ALA A 204 -19.75 15.89 25.15
N ARG A 205 -18.84 15.06 25.61
CA ARG A 205 -17.71 15.44 26.45
C ARG A 205 -16.43 15.63 25.66
N GLY A 206 -16.41 15.19 24.41
CA GLY A 206 -15.30 15.38 23.51
C GLY A 206 -15.40 14.51 22.28
N ALA A 207 -14.35 14.56 21.46
CA ALA A 207 -14.22 13.74 20.25
C ALA A 207 -12.82 13.16 20.12
N ILE A 208 -12.75 12.02 19.45
CA ILE A 208 -11.52 11.26 19.17
C ILE A 208 -11.43 11.06 17.66
N ALA A 209 -10.34 11.52 17.07
CA ALA A 209 -10.02 11.30 15.67
C ALA A 209 -9.15 10.07 15.52
N VAL A 210 -9.52 9.21 14.60
CA VAL A 210 -8.82 7.96 14.29
C VAL A 210 -8.50 7.93 12.80
N ALA A 211 -7.31 7.53 12.46
CA ALA A 211 -6.89 7.35 11.07
C ALA A 211 -5.95 6.15 10.95
N ASP A 212 -5.87 5.59 9.74
CA ASP A 212 -4.83 4.65 9.40
C ASP A 212 -3.51 5.41 9.19
N THR A 213 -2.46 4.97 9.85
CA THR A 213 -1.19 5.70 9.88
C THR A 213 -0.29 5.35 8.70
N VAL A 214 0.32 6.35 8.09
CA VAL A 214 1.32 6.16 7.05
C VAL A 214 2.54 5.44 7.63
N LYS A 215 3.03 4.42 6.93
CA LYS A 215 4.25 3.69 7.35
C LYS A 215 5.45 4.64 7.31
N PRO A 216 6.34 4.61 8.32
CA PRO A 216 7.56 5.42 8.30
C PRO A 216 8.43 5.18 7.05
N SER A 217 8.36 3.97 6.47
CA SER A 217 9.08 3.61 5.26
C SER A 217 8.43 4.11 3.96
N ALA A 218 7.17 4.54 3.98
CA ALA A 218 6.42 4.90 2.76
C ALA A 218 7.02 6.13 2.07
N THR A 219 7.33 7.18 2.84
CA THR A 219 7.96 8.40 2.31
C THR A 219 9.33 8.12 1.70
N ALA A 220 10.16 7.32 2.39
CA ALA A 220 11.46 6.92 1.86
C ALA A 220 11.34 6.10 0.57
N ALA A 221 10.36 5.19 0.50
CA ALA A 221 10.08 4.40 -0.70
C ALA A 221 9.60 5.28 -1.87
N ALA A 222 8.69 6.23 -1.62
CA ALA A 222 8.22 7.17 -2.64
C ALA A 222 9.36 8.04 -3.20
N VAL A 223 10.27 8.51 -2.33
CA VAL A 223 11.47 9.25 -2.74
C VAL A 223 12.40 8.37 -3.59
N ALA A 224 12.66 7.14 -3.18
CA ALA A 224 13.51 6.20 -3.92
C ALA A 224 12.93 5.87 -5.31
N LEU A 225 11.62 5.60 -5.41
CA LEU A 225 10.95 5.34 -6.68
C LEU A 225 11.06 6.54 -7.63
N ARG A 226 10.86 7.76 -7.10
CA ARG A 226 11.01 9.00 -7.87
C ARG A 226 12.45 9.22 -8.32
N GLY A 227 13.44 8.88 -7.48
CA GLY A 227 14.86 8.90 -7.83
C GLY A 227 15.24 7.94 -8.96
N LEU A 228 14.45 6.88 -9.17
CA LEU A 228 14.56 5.97 -10.30
C LEU A 228 13.82 6.47 -11.56
N GLY A 229 13.22 7.67 -11.53
CA GLY A 229 12.44 8.22 -12.62
C GLY A 229 11.02 7.66 -12.75
N LEU A 230 10.53 6.92 -11.74
CA LEU A 230 9.21 6.32 -11.74
C LEU A 230 8.16 7.30 -11.20
N ARG A 231 6.99 7.36 -11.86
CA ARG A 231 5.81 8.05 -11.34
C ARG A 231 5.16 7.21 -10.25
N THR A 232 4.70 7.85 -9.18
CA THR A 232 3.98 7.18 -8.10
C THR A 232 2.55 7.67 -8.03
N ILE A 233 1.59 6.74 -7.99
CA ILE A 233 0.16 7.00 -7.93
C ILE A 233 -0.39 6.28 -6.71
N LEU A 234 -1.11 6.99 -5.84
CA LEU A 234 -1.86 6.39 -4.74
C LEU A 234 -3.24 5.96 -5.24
N LEU A 235 -3.59 4.69 -5.07
CA LEU A 235 -4.91 4.14 -5.38
C LEU A 235 -5.65 3.81 -4.09
N THR A 236 -6.89 4.30 -3.95
CA THR A 236 -7.72 4.03 -2.77
C THR A 236 -9.21 4.10 -3.07
N GLY A 237 -10.01 3.35 -2.32
CA GLY A 237 -11.48 3.46 -2.30
C GLY A 237 -11.99 4.62 -1.45
N ASP A 238 -11.14 5.33 -0.72
CA ASP A 238 -11.52 6.45 0.13
C ASP A 238 -11.96 7.67 -0.69
N ASN A 239 -12.52 8.66 0.01
CA ASN A 239 -12.81 9.96 -0.60
C ASN A 239 -11.52 10.73 -0.94
N GLN A 240 -11.65 11.72 -1.82
CA GLN A 240 -10.52 12.51 -2.34
C GLN A 240 -9.73 13.19 -1.21
N ALA A 241 -10.39 13.80 -0.23
CA ALA A 241 -9.72 14.53 0.85
C ALA A 241 -8.82 13.62 1.71
N THR A 242 -9.29 12.41 2.05
CA THR A 242 -8.51 11.40 2.77
C THR A 242 -7.32 10.94 1.95
N ALA A 243 -7.53 10.69 0.67
CA ALA A 243 -6.50 10.21 -0.24
C ALA A 243 -5.40 11.27 -0.45
N ASP A 244 -5.77 12.54 -0.63
CA ASP A 244 -4.83 13.65 -0.77
C ASP A 244 -4.00 13.86 0.49
N ALA A 245 -4.61 13.75 1.68
CA ALA A 245 -3.89 13.87 2.94
C ALA A 245 -2.82 12.78 3.10
N VAL A 246 -3.15 11.51 2.82
CA VAL A 246 -2.21 10.38 2.88
C VAL A 246 -1.12 10.52 1.81
N ALA A 247 -1.47 10.93 0.59
CA ALA A 247 -0.50 11.14 -0.48
C ALA A 247 0.50 12.25 -0.14
N ALA A 248 0.02 13.35 0.41
CA ALA A 248 0.87 14.46 0.85
C ALA A 248 1.86 14.01 1.95
N GLU A 249 1.38 13.26 2.96
CA GLU A 249 2.21 12.72 4.04
C GLU A 249 3.24 11.70 3.53
N ALA A 250 2.84 10.81 2.61
CA ALA A 250 3.72 9.82 1.99
C ALA A 250 4.63 10.40 0.89
N GLY A 251 4.41 11.65 0.46
CA GLY A 251 5.16 12.29 -0.61
C GLY A 251 4.83 11.71 -2.00
N ILE A 252 3.61 11.21 -2.22
CA ILE A 252 3.13 10.67 -3.51
C ILE A 252 2.48 11.80 -4.30
N GLY A 253 2.84 11.95 -5.59
CA GLY A 253 2.43 13.11 -6.40
C GLY A 253 1.05 13.03 -7.02
N GLU A 254 0.51 11.82 -7.22
CA GLU A 254 -0.76 11.61 -7.91
C GLU A 254 -1.69 10.70 -7.10
N VAL A 255 -3.00 10.95 -7.17
CA VAL A 255 -4.03 10.23 -6.40
C VAL A 255 -5.17 9.80 -7.32
N ILE A 256 -5.60 8.55 -7.17
CA ILE A 256 -6.84 8.02 -7.73
C ILE A 256 -7.71 7.57 -6.57
N ALA A 257 -8.66 8.42 -6.19
CA ALA A 257 -9.61 8.18 -5.10
C ALA A 257 -10.93 7.56 -5.61
N GLY A 258 -11.69 6.94 -4.72
CA GLY A 258 -13.00 6.36 -5.05
C GLY A 258 -12.92 5.14 -5.96
N ALA A 259 -11.77 4.53 -6.13
CA ALA A 259 -11.59 3.33 -6.92
C ALA A 259 -12.30 2.15 -6.23
N MET A 260 -13.51 1.82 -6.66
CA MET A 260 -14.15 0.58 -6.21
C MET A 260 -13.49 -0.62 -6.89
N PRO A 261 -13.21 -1.72 -6.15
CA PRO A 261 -12.82 -2.97 -6.76
C PRO A 261 -13.93 -3.39 -7.73
N ARG A 262 -13.67 -3.33 -9.04
CA ARG A 262 -14.58 -3.90 -10.01
C ARG A 262 -14.66 -5.39 -9.72
N ARG A 263 -15.83 -5.89 -9.35
CA ARG A 263 -16.12 -7.32 -9.38
C ARG A 263 -15.74 -7.81 -10.77
N GLN A 264 -14.79 -8.73 -10.85
CA GLN A 264 -14.45 -9.42 -12.10
C GLN A 264 -15.68 -10.23 -12.54
N GLY A 265 -16.42 -9.65 -13.42
CA GLY A 265 -17.57 -10.24 -14.09
C GLY A 265 -17.66 -9.62 -15.48
N GLY A 266 -17.05 -10.28 -16.47
CA GLY A 266 -17.35 -10.22 -17.89
C GLY A 266 -17.21 -8.87 -18.59
N GLY A 267 -16.30 -8.80 -19.59
CA GLY A 267 -16.37 -7.79 -20.66
C GLY A 267 -15.16 -6.88 -20.78
N ASP A 268 -14.28 -7.34 -21.60
CA ASP A 268 -13.15 -6.65 -22.21
C ASP A 268 -13.53 -5.24 -22.73
N ARG A 269 -12.95 -4.18 -22.15
CA ARG A 269 -12.69 -2.88 -22.81
C ARG A 269 -11.54 -2.20 -22.10
N ARG A 270 -10.33 -2.41 -22.62
CA ARG A 270 -9.14 -1.61 -22.30
C ARG A 270 -9.32 -0.20 -22.84
N PRO A 271 -9.12 0.88 -22.06
CA PRO A 271 -8.76 2.15 -22.65
C PRO A 271 -7.30 2.06 -23.13
N ALA A 272 -7.08 2.39 -24.37
CA ALA A 272 -5.77 2.46 -24.98
C ALA A 272 -4.93 3.52 -24.24
N GLY A 273 -3.77 3.12 -23.70
CA GLY A 273 -2.73 4.05 -23.26
C GLY A 273 -2.16 3.90 -21.84
N ALA A 274 -2.59 2.93 -21.04
CA ALA A 274 -1.95 2.71 -19.74
C ALA A 274 -1.46 1.27 -19.63
N GLY A 275 -0.18 1.07 -19.79
CA GLY A 275 0.50 -0.21 -19.48
C GLY A 275 0.57 -0.44 -17.98
N ALA A 276 -0.55 -0.82 -17.36
CA ALA A 276 -0.55 -1.20 -15.97
C ALA A 276 -0.14 -2.66 -15.83
N VAL A 277 1.04 -2.91 -15.28
CA VAL A 277 1.41 -4.24 -14.77
C VAL A 277 0.75 -4.39 -13.40
N GLY A 278 -0.40 -5.06 -13.37
CA GLY A 278 -1.11 -5.39 -12.15
C GLY A 278 -0.33 -6.39 -11.29
N GLY A 279 0.17 -5.95 -10.15
CA GLY A 279 0.60 -6.84 -9.08
C GLY A 279 -0.65 -7.42 -8.40
N HIS A 280 -0.88 -8.72 -8.58
CA HIS A 280 -1.86 -9.43 -7.77
C HIS A 280 -1.28 -9.61 -6.37
N GLY A 281 -1.87 -8.90 -5.39
CA GLY A 281 -1.68 -9.18 -3.97
C GLY A 281 -2.58 -10.35 -3.55
N TRP A 282 -2.03 -11.17 -2.66
CA TRP A 282 -2.68 -12.28 -1.95
C TRP A 282 -3.60 -11.75 -0.85
#